data_02be5fb42973481fde4206c4d31268bc
#
_entry.id   02be5fb42973481fde4206c4d31268bc
#
_cell.length_a   1.000
_cell.length_b   1.000
_cell.length_c   1.000
_cell.angle_alpha   90.00
_cell.angle_beta   90.00
_cell.angle_gamma   90.00
#
_symmetry.space_group_name_H-M   'P 1'
#
loop_
_entity.id
_entity.type
_entity.pdbx_description
1 polymer ?
#
loop_
_entity_poly.entity_id
_entity_poly.type
_entity_poly.pdbx_seq_one_letter_code
_entity_poly.pdbx_strand_id
1 'polypeptide(L)'
;MTGVQTCALPILKDYAKQLILENPFFEKISRQKEVLWLNDKCLPFDMIDGLCQLVVSDKDIQDAEARLSRFAPFIKACFPETEATDGIIESPLQEIPAMQEALCEYGPSKLPGKLLLKMDSHLAVAGSIKARGGIYEVLKHAEELALATGKLKITDDYTILNTPEWKDFFGQYTVQVGSTGNLGLSIGISSAAVGFRVKVHMSADAKQWKKDLLRSKGVEVVEYDDDYSKAVAEGRRLSAQDP
;
A
#
# COMPACT_ATOMS: atom_id res chain seq x y z
N MET A 1 20.53 -26.02 7.65
CA MET A 1 21.29 -25.07 6.80
C MET A 1 20.45 -24.84 5.55
N THR A 2 19.65 -23.83 5.54
CA THR A 2 18.81 -23.46 4.38
C THR A 2 19.57 -22.43 3.57
N GLY A 3 20.11 -22.88 2.42
CA GLY A 3 20.79 -22.00 1.48
C GLY A 3 19.80 -21.05 0.85
N VAL A 4 19.95 -19.76 1.12
CA VAL A 4 19.32 -18.70 0.32
C VAL A 4 20.01 -18.69 -1.03
N GLN A 5 19.37 -19.24 -2.05
CA GLN A 5 19.81 -19.10 -3.44
C GLN A 5 19.58 -17.64 -3.85
N THR A 6 20.63 -16.83 -3.79
CA THR A 6 20.67 -15.54 -4.43
C THR A 6 20.83 -15.74 -5.93
N CYS A 7 19.75 -15.74 -6.68
CA CYS A 7 19.76 -15.60 -8.14
C CYS A 7 20.17 -14.17 -8.52
N ALA A 8 21.39 -13.78 -8.23
CA ALA A 8 21.97 -12.57 -8.76
C ALA A 8 22.48 -12.86 -10.18
N LEU A 9 21.82 -12.32 -11.19
CA LEU A 9 22.26 -12.36 -12.57
C LEU A 9 23.69 -11.84 -12.69
N PRO A 10 24.54 -12.40 -13.61
CA PRO A 10 25.94 -11.97 -13.80
C PRO A 10 26.10 -10.46 -13.98
N ILE A 11 25.15 -9.81 -14.67
CA ILE A 11 25.10 -8.35 -14.89
C ILE A 11 25.04 -7.56 -13.58
N LEU A 12 24.33 -8.06 -12.56
CA LEU A 12 24.26 -7.41 -11.25
C LEU A 12 25.59 -7.49 -10.49
N LYS A 13 26.39 -8.53 -10.71
CA LYS A 13 27.72 -8.66 -10.07
C LYS A 13 28.70 -7.61 -10.59
N ASP A 14 28.68 -7.33 -11.88
CA ASP A 14 29.60 -6.34 -12.46
C ASP A 14 29.16 -4.92 -12.12
N TYR A 15 27.87 -4.64 -12.14
CA TYR A 15 27.33 -3.37 -11.65
C TYR A 15 27.63 -3.13 -10.16
N ALA A 16 27.49 -4.15 -9.31
CA ALA A 16 27.84 -4.06 -7.90
C ALA A 16 29.34 -3.78 -7.68
N LYS A 17 30.23 -4.41 -8.46
CA LYS A 17 31.66 -4.12 -8.43
C LYS A 17 31.96 -2.67 -8.82
N GLN A 18 31.31 -2.16 -9.86
CA GLN A 18 31.46 -0.78 -10.29
C GLN A 18 31.02 0.19 -9.19
N LEU A 19 29.85 -0.04 -8.57
CA LEU A 19 29.38 0.78 -7.45
C LEU A 19 30.38 0.80 -6.28
N ILE A 20 30.99 -0.35 -5.95
CA ILE A 20 31.99 -0.45 -4.89
C ILE A 20 33.26 0.37 -5.24
N LEU A 21 33.67 0.36 -6.52
CA LEU A 21 34.81 1.16 -6.98
C LEU A 21 34.52 2.67 -6.93
N GLU A 22 33.29 3.07 -7.29
CA GLU A 22 32.86 4.47 -7.29
C GLU A 22 32.64 5.01 -5.88
N ASN A 23 32.22 4.18 -4.94
CA ASN A 23 31.97 4.59 -3.57
C ASN A 23 32.31 3.48 -2.55
N PRO A 24 33.39 3.65 -1.77
CA PRO A 24 33.81 2.68 -0.74
C PRO A 24 32.76 2.35 0.32
N PHE A 25 31.71 3.18 0.46
CA PHE A 25 30.60 2.91 1.34
C PHE A 25 29.86 1.61 0.96
N PHE A 26 29.70 1.34 -0.34
CA PHE A 26 29.07 0.11 -0.81
C PHE A 26 29.89 -1.15 -0.49
N GLU A 27 31.22 -1.05 -0.36
CA GLU A 27 32.03 -2.17 0.10
C GLU A 27 31.67 -2.58 1.54
N LYS A 28 31.45 -1.58 2.42
CA LYS A 28 31.06 -1.86 3.80
C LYS A 28 29.70 -2.57 3.86
N ILE A 29 28.73 -2.09 3.07
CA ILE A 29 27.38 -2.71 2.98
C ILE A 29 27.48 -4.14 2.44
N SER A 30 28.24 -4.38 1.38
CA SER A 30 28.41 -5.72 0.78
C SER A 30 29.04 -6.73 1.74
N ARG A 31 29.82 -6.24 2.71
CA ARG A 31 30.42 -7.05 3.78
C ARG A 31 29.57 -7.11 5.05
N GLN A 32 28.32 -6.63 5.02
CA GLN A 32 27.39 -6.61 6.15
C GLN A 32 27.96 -5.87 7.39
N LYS A 33 28.79 -4.86 7.17
CA LYS A 33 29.28 -4.02 8.25
C LYS A 33 28.25 -2.96 8.61
N GLU A 34 28.14 -2.67 9.91
CA GLU A 34 27.33 -1.57 10.39
C GLU A 34 27.84 -0.23 9.81
N VAL A 35 26.92 0.55 9.25
CA VAL A 35 27.24 1.83 8.61
C VAL A 35 26.17 2.85 8.90
N LEU A 36 26.57 4.09 9.07
CA LEU A 36 25.71 5.27 9.06
C LEU A 36 25.99 6.04 7.77
N TRP A 37 24.96 6.25 6.96
CA TRP A 37 25.01 7.09 5.78
C TRP A 37 24.14 8.32 5.99
N LEU A 38 24.73 9.48 5.83
CA LEU A 38 24.03 10.77 5.83
C LEU A 38 23.97 11.27 4.40
N ASN A 39 22.80 11.69 3.96
CA ASN A 39 22.63 12.31 2.65
C ASN A 39 23.17 13.76 2.69
N ASP A 40 24.37 13.97 2.18
CA ASP A 40 25.01 15.29 2.06
C ASP A 40 24.34 16.22 1.03
N LYS A 41 23.46 15.64 0.18
CA LYS A 41 22.64 16.37 -0.79
C LYS A 41 21.24 16.70 -0.27
N CYS A 42 20.94 16.37 0.99
CA CYS A 42 19.68 16.72 1.60
C CYS A 42 19.55 18.25 1.71
N LEU A 43 18.54 18.79 1.04
CA LEU A 43 18.24 20.21 1.11
C LEU A 43 17.36 20.52 2.32
N PRO A 44 17.50 21.70 2.95
CA PRO A 44 16.51 22.21 3.89
C PRO A 44 15.13 22.28 3.24
N PHE A 45 14.07 22.02 4.03
CA PHE A 45 12.69 21.91 3.51
C PHE A 45 12.25 23.20 2.79
N ASP A 46 12.57 24.36 3.32
CA ASP A 46 12.28 25.67 2.76
C ASP A 46 12.97 25.98 1.42
N MET A 47 14.00 25.22 1.07
CA MET A 47 14.69 25.34 -0.22
C MET A 47 14.09 24.45 -1.31
N ILE A 48 13.17 23.55 -0.97
CA ILE A 48 12.61 22.57 -1.94
C ILE A 48 11.70 23.25 -2.95
N ASP A 49 10.88 24.21 -2.54
CA ASP A 49 9.88 24.87 -3.38
C ASP A 49 10.44 25.61 -4.62
N GLY A 50 11.72 25.95 -4.62
CA GLY A 50 12.36 26.67 -5.74
C GLY A 50 13.28 25.82 -6.60
N LEU A 51 13.69 24.63 -6.16
CA LEU A 51 14.78 23.86 -6.74
C LEU A 51 14.39 22.49 -7.28
N CYS A 52 13.27 21.94 -6.86
CA CYS A 52 12.84 20.60 -7.27
C CYS A 52 11.43 20.64 -7.89
N GLN A 53 11.29 20.08 -9.09
CA GLN A 53 9.96 19.68 -9.58
C GLN A 53 9.51 18.45 -8.77
N LEU A 54 8.73 18.68 -7.73
CA LEU A 54 8.11 17.59 -6.99
C LEU A 54 7.06 16.92 -7.88
N VAL A 55 7.07 15.59 -7.92
CA VAL A 55 6.07 14.80 -8.65
C VAL A 55 4.69 14.91 -7.97
N VAL A 56 4.67 15.15 -6.67
CA VAL A 56 3.47 15.32 -5.85
C VAL A 56 3.52 16.72 -5.22
N SER A 57 2.45 17.49 -5.42
CA SER A 57 2.28 18.83 -4.90
C SER A 57 1.32 18.86 -3.70
N ASP A 58 1.24 19.97 -3.00
CA ASP A 58 0.24 20.20 -1.95
C ASP A 58 -1.20 20.05 -2.45
N LYS A 59 -1.44 20.39 -3.72
CA LYS A 59 -2.76 20.19 -4.35
C LYS A 59 -3.14 18.73 -4.46
N ASP A 60 -2.17 17.87 -4.78
CA ASP A 60 -2.40 16.43 -4.85
C ASP A 60 -2.72 15.84 -3.48
N ILE A 61 -2.06 16.35 -2.43
CA ILE A 61 -2.33 15.97 -1.04
C ILE A 61 -3.73 16.40 -0.62
N GLN A 62 -4.11 17.65 -0.91
CA GLN A 62 -5.44 18.19 -0.60
C GLN A 62 -6.55 17.45 -1.38
N ASP A 63 -6.32 17.13 -2.65
CA ASP A 63 -7.26 16.34 -3.44
C ASP A 63 -7.43 14.93 -2.87
N ALA A 64 -6.34 14.30 -2.43
CA ALA A 64 -6.40 12.99 -1.80
C ALA A 64 -7.18 13.02 -0.47
N GLU A 65 -6.95 14.01 0.38
CA GLU A 65 -7.70 14.22 1.62
C GLU A 65 -9.19 14.43 1.36
N ALA A 66 -9.53 15.32 0.41
CA ALA A 66 -10.89 15.58 0.02
C ALA A 66 -11.60 14.33 -0.53
N ARG A 67 -10.90 13.52 -1.34
CA ARG A 67 -11.42 12.24 -1.86
C ARG A 67 -11.70 11.25 -0.74
N LEU A 68 -10.77 11.05 0.19
CA LEU A 68 -10.99 10.17 1.34
C LEU A 68 -12.19 10.62 2.18
N SER A 69 -12.36 11.92 2.37
CA SER A 69 -13.51 12.48 3.07
C SER A 69 -14.82 12.22 2.33
N ARG A 70 -14.86 12.35 0.99
CA ARG A 70 -16.05 12.03 0.19
C ARG A 70 -16.42 10.54 0.26
N PHE A 71 -15.42 9.66 0.30
CA PHE A 71 -15.64 8.21 0.41
C PHE A 71 -15.90 7.72 1.83
N ALA A 72 -15.70 8.52 2.86
CA ALA A 72 -15.87 8.10 4.24
C ALA A 72 -17.26 7.51 4.52
N PRO A 73 -18.39 8.10 4.07
CA PRO A 73 -19.72 7.50 4.23
C PRO A 73 -19.87 6.14 3.53
N PHE A 74 -19.30 5.99 2.33
CA PHE A 74 -19.27 4.72 1.61
C PHE A 74 -18.45 3.66 2.36
N ILE A 75 -17.25 4.03 2.84
CA ILE A 75 -16.36 3.15 3.60
C ILE A 75 -17.06 2.68 4.87
N LYS A 76 -17.69 3.59 5.61
CA LYS A 76 -18.46 3.27 6.82
C LYS A 76 -19.59 2.28 6.53
N ALA A 77 -20.30 2.44 5.43
CA ALA A 77 -21.37 1.52 5.03
C ALA A 77 -20.87 0.13 4.63
N CYS A 78 -19.67 0.03 4.01
CA CYS A 78 -19.10 -1.23 3.56
C CYS A 78 -18.29 -1.96 4.64
N PHE A 79 -17.72 -1.22 5.59
CA PHE A 79 -16.80 -1.71 6.60
C PHE A 79 -17.20 -1.23 8.00
N PRO A 80 -18.09 -1.96 8.70
CA PRO A 80 -18.63 -1.56 10.00
C PRO A 80 -17.56 -1.28 11.07
N GLU A 81 -16.38 -1.89 10.95
CA GLU A 81 -15.24 -1.64 11.83
C GLU A 81 -14.70 -0.20 11.76
N THR A 82 -15.12 0.58 10.75
CA THR A 82 -14.76 2.00 10.61
C THR A 82 -15.81 2.95 11.21
N GLU A 83 -16.86 2.41 11.83
CA GLU A 83 -17.95 3.22 12.45
C GLU A 83 -17.42 4.26 13.44
N ALA A 84 -16.51 3.83 14.34
CA ALA A 84 -15.96 4.70 15.39
C ALA A 84 -15.10 5.86 14.85
N THR A 85 -14.69 5.78 13.59
CA THR A 85 -13.89 6.81 12.91
C THR A 85 -14.63 7.45 11.74
N ASP A 86 -15.95 7.30 11.67
CA ASP A 86 -16.81 7.82 10.62
C ASP A 86 -16.33 7.47 9.19
N GLY A 87 -15.82 6.25 9.01
CA GLY A 87 -15.32 5.76 7.72
C GLY A 87 -13.89 6.20 7.38
N ILE A 88 -13.22 6.93 8.25
CA ILE A 88 -11.81 7.28 8.06
C ILE A 88 -10.92 6.12 8.53
N ILE A 89 -10.09 5.61 7.63
CA ILE A 89 -9.14 4.54 7.95
C ILE A 89 -7.90 5.17 8.54
N GLU A 90 -7.81 5.17 9.89
CA GLU A 90 -6.71 5.74 10.66
C GLU A 90 -6.22 4.74 11.70
N SER A 91 -4.90 4.66 11.90
CA SER A 91 -4.32 3.78 12.90
C SER A 91 -4.31 4.44 14.28
N PRO A 92 -4.67 3.70 15.34
CA PRO A 92 -4.60 4.22 16.70
C PRO A 92 -3.15 4.54 17.10
N LEU A 93 -3.01 5.50 18.01
CA LEU A 93 -1.76 5.80 18.68
C LEU A 93 -1.82 5.26 20.11
N GLN A 94 -0.78 4.55 20.52
CA GLN A 94 -0.64 4.01 21.87
C GLN A 94 0.67 4.45 22.51
N GLU A 95 0.61 4.97 23.75
CA GLU A 95 1.82 5.23 24.52
C GLU A 95 2.48 3.90 24.90
N ILE A 96 3.81 3.83 24.75
CA ILE A 96 4.62 2.65 25.06
C ILE A 96 5.75 3.00 26.05
N PRO A 97 5.39 3.32 27.31
CA PRO A 97 6.36 3.81 28.30
C PRO A 97 7.46 2.79 28.62
N ALA A 98 7.16 1.52 28.70
CA ALA A 98 8.17 0.48 28.93
C ALA A 98 9.26 0.44 27.84
N MET A 99 8.88 0.64 26.57
CA MET A 99 9.87 0.75 25.49
C MET A 99 10.66 2.06 25.60
N GLN A 100 10.02 3.15 26.01
CA GLN A 100 10.71 4.42 26.20
C GLN A 100 11.76 4.31 27.32
N GLU A 101 11.45 3.66 28.42
CA GLU A 101 12.39 3.39 29.51
C GLU A 101 13.58 2.54 29.03
N ALA A 102 13.30 1.43 28.35
CA ALA A 102 14.35 0.58 27.80
C ALA A 102 15.28 1.34 26.82
N LEU A 103 14.72 2.18 25.95
CA LEU A 103 15.53 3.00 25.05
C LEU A 103 16.38 4.04 25.78
N CYS A 104 15.89 4.58 26.91
CA CYS A 104 16.67 5.49 27.76
C CYS A 104 17.83 4.79 28.49
N GLU A 105 17.70 3.48 28.77
CA GLU A 105 18.79 2.70 29.37
C GLU A 105 19.92 2.41 28.38
N TYR A 106 19.57 2.15 27.11
CA TYR A 106 20.55 1.81 26.05
C TYR A 106 21.05 3.03 25.28
N GLY A 107 20.38 4.18 25.37
CA GLY A 107 20.68 5.38 24.61
C GLY A 107 21.52 6.38 25.39
N PRO A 108 22.14 7.35 24.70
CA PRO A 108 23.03 8.34 25.31
C PRO A 108 22.32 9.40 26.16
N SER A 109 20.99 9.49 26.10
CA SER A 109 20.20 10.50 26.83
C SER A 109 18.76 10.10 27.01
N LYS A 110 18.08 10.77 27.97
CA LYS A 110 16.61 10.62 28.12
C LYS A 110 15.90 11.11 26.87
N LEU A 111 14.95 10.33 26.38
CA LEU A 111 14.05 10.75 25.31
C LEU A 111 13.06 11.78 25.87
N PRO A 112 13.04 13.02 25.36
CA PRO A 112 12.07 14.02 25.77
C PRO A 112 10.68 13.70 25.19
N GLY A 113 9.62 14.01 25.96
CA GLY A 113 8.25 13.79 25.50
C GLY A 113 7.78 12.34 25.70
N LYS A 114 6.83 11.91 24.87
CA LYS A 114 6.21 10.58 24.93
C LYS A 114 6.57 9.78 23.69
N LEU A 115 6.89 8.50 23.89
CA LEU A 115 7.04 7.55 22.79
C LEU A 115 5.68 6.93 22.46
N LEU A 116 5.25 7.10 21.21
CA LEU A 116 3.97 6.61 20.72
C LEU A 116 4.20 5.54 19.66
N LEU A 117 3.44 4.45 19.74
CA LEU A 117 3.35 3.43 18.72
C LEU A 117 2.15 3.76 17.79
N LYS A 118 2.40 3.98 16.52
CA LYS A 118 1.36 4.04 15.51
C LYS A 118 0.99 2.62 15.10
N MET A 119 -0.22 2.18 15.47
CA MET A 119 -0.63 0.77 15.37
C MET A 119 -1.19 0.46 13.99
N ASP A 120 -0.37 0.46 12.95
CA ASP A 120 -0.79 0.16 11.57
C ASP A 120 -1.34 -1.27 11.38
N SER A 121 -1.00 -2.18 12.29
CA SER A 121 -1.60 -3.53 12.34
C SER A 121 -3.08 -3.55 12.72
N HIS A 122 -3.61 -2.44 13.23
CA HIS A 122 -5.02 -2.27 13.62
C HIS A 122 -5.81 -1.43 12.60
N LEU A 123 -5.21 -1.10 11.47
CA LEU A 123 -5.95 -0.43 10.39
C LEU A 123 -7.10 -1.32 9.90
N ALA A 124 -8.28 -0.72 9.80
CA ALA A 124 -9.47 -1.37 9.28
C ALA A 124 -9.24 -1.97 7.89
N VAL A 125 -10.09 -2.91 7.51
CA VAL A 125 -10.14 -3.59 6.20
C VAL A 125 -8.98 -4.58 5.96
N ALA A 126 -7.72 -4.17 6.11
CA ALA A 126 -6.59 -5.02 5.71
C ALA A 126 -5.52 -5.22 6.82
N GLY A 127 -5.68 -4.65 8.00
CA GLY A 127 -4.77 -4.80 9.13
C GLY A 127 -3.32 -4.42 8.83
N SER A 128 -3.11 -3.44 7.97
CA SER A 128 -1.76 -2.98 7.58
C SER A 128 -1.80 -1.61 6.91
N ILE A 129 -0.63 -0.95 6.80
CA ILE A 129 -0.47 0.33 6.10
C ILE A 129 -0.98 0.30 4.65
N LYS A 130 -1.13 -0.87 4.03
CA LYS A 130 -1.67 -1.02 2.68
C LYS A 130 -3.15 -0.65 2.60
N ALA A 131 -3.85 -0.63 3.74
CA ALA A 131 -5.22 -0.09 3.84
C ALA A 131 -5.31 1.42 3.54
N ARG A 132 -4.20 2.16 3.55
CA ARG A 132 -4.20 3.59 3.21
C ARG A 132 -3.73 3.86 1.77
N GLY A 133 -2.81 3.06 1.23
CA GLY A 133 -2.30 3.24 -0.13
C GLY A 133 -3.11 2.48 -1.17
N GLY A 134 -3.22 1.16 -1.03
CA GLY A 134 -3.92 0.31 -2.00
C GLY A 134 -5.41 0.63 -2.12
N ILE A 135 -6.08 0.90 -1.01
CA ILE A 135 -7.49 1.32 -1.00
C ILE A 135 -7.66 2.67 -1.69
N TYR A 136 -6.79 3.64 -1.41
CA TYR A 136 -6.88 4.97 -2.02
C TYR A 136 -6.87 4.89 -3.55
N GLU A 137 -5.99 4.08 -4.14
CA GLU A 137 -5.91 3.92 -5.59
C GLU A 137 -7.19 3.33 -6.18
N VAL A 138 -7.78 2.33 -5.49
CA VAL A 138 -9.08 1.77 -5.89
C VAL A 138 -10.19 2.82 -5.83
N LEU A 139 -10.25 3.61 -4.76
CA LEU A 139 -11.27 4.65 -4.60
C LEU A 139 -11.12 5.76 -5.64
N LYS A 140 -9.88 6.18 -5.92
CA LYS A 140 -9.58 7.17 -6.97
C LYS A 140 -10.06 6.68 -8.33
N HIS A 141 -9.72 5.47 -8.71
CA HIS A 141 -10.13 4.88 -9.97
C HIS A 141 -11.65 4.74 -10.06
N ALA A 142 -12.31 4.30 -8.99
CA ALA A 142 -13.78 4.21 -8.94
C ALA A 142 -14.44 5.59 -9.11
N GLU A 143 -13.91 6.62 -8.43
CA GLU A 143 -14.40 8.01 -8.58
C GLU A 143 -14.26 8.49 -10.03
N GLU A 144 -13.10 8.30 -10.63
CA GLU A 144 -12.82 8.71 -12.02
C GLU A 144 -13.81 8.05 -13.00
N LEU A 145 -14.03 6.74 -12.89
CA LEU A 145 -15.01 6.03 -13.70
C LEU A 145 -16.43 6.54 -13.48
N ALA A 146 -16.85 6.73 -12.23
CA ALA A 146 -18.20 7.17 -11.89
C ALA A 146 -18.48 8.61 -12.38
N LEU A 147 -17.54 9.52 -12.17
CA LEU A 147 -17.64 10.91 -12.63
C LEU A 147 -17.71 10.98 -14.18
N ALA A 148 -16.97 10.13 -14.89
CA ALA A 148 -16.97 10.08 -16.35
C ALA A 148 -18.34 9.71 -16.93
N THR A 149 -19.21 9.02 -16.18
CA THR A 149 -20.59 8.74 -16.60
C THR A 149 -21.49 9.97 -16.60
N GLY A 150 -21.11 11.03 -15.89
CA GLY A 150 -21.97 12.20 -15.60
C GLY A 150 -23.09 11.92 -14.59
N LYS A 151 -23.24 10.68 -14.08
CA LYS A 151 -24.26 10.29 -13.10
C LYS A 151 -23.84 10.61 -11.66
N LEU A 152 -22.54 10.63 -11.37
CA LEU A 152 -21.96 11.06 -10.10
C LEU A 152 -21.41 12.47 -10.21
N LYS A 153 -21.60 13.27 -9.19
CA LYS A 153 -20.95 14.57 -9.01
C LYS A 153 -20.08 14.55 -7.76
N ILE A 154 -19.05 15.35 -7.75
CA ILE A 154 -18.12 15.45 -6.60
C ILE A 154 -18.80 15.91 -5.29
N THR A 155 -19.97 16.54 -5.42
CA THR A 155 -20.79 17.05 -4.30
C THR A 155 -21.85 16.07 -3.80
N ASP A 156 -21.97 14.91 -4.44
CA ASP A 156 -22.98 13.91 -4.06
C ASP A 156 -22.56 13.15 -2.79
N ASP A 157 -23.52 12.55 -2.11
CA ASP A 157 -23.24 11.59 -1.06
C ASP A 157 -22.81 10.26 -1.67
N TYR A 158 -21.55 9.89 -1.45
CA TYR A 158 -20.97 8.69 -2.05
C TYR A 158 -21.49 7.36 -1.50
N THR A 159 -22.40 7.37 -0.51
CA THR A 159 -23.15 6.17 -0.11
C THR A 159 -23.94 5.57 -1.27
N ILE A 160 -24.32 6.38 -2.27
CA ILE A 160 -25.02 5.92 -3.48
C ILE A 160 -24.21 4.89 -4.27
N LEU A 161 -22.89 4.91 -4.18
CA LEU A 161 -22.00 3.94 -4.84
C LEU A 161 -22.18 2.51 -4.29
N ASN A 162 -22.86 2.36 -3.15
CA ASN A 162 -23.19 1.06 -2.58
C ASN A 162 -24.53 0.48 -3.09
N THR A 163 -25.22 1.17 -4.00
CA THR A 163 -26.48 0.69 -4.59
C THR A 163 -26.25 -0.41 -5.63
N PRO A 164 -27.26 -1.28 -5.89
CA PRO A 164 -27.15 -2.32 -6.92
C PRO A 164 -26.77 -1.74 -8.30
N GLU A 165 -27.34 -0.60 -8.69
CA GLU A 165 -27.01 0.05 -9.98
C GLU A 165 -25.52 0.33 -10.12
N TRP A 166 -24.88 0.87 -9.08
CA TRP A 166 -23.45 1.16 -9.11
C TRP A 166 -22.61 -0.12 -9.02
N LYS A 167 -23.05 -1.14 -8.27
CA LYS A 167 -22.39 -2.45 -8.26
C LYS A 167 -22.40 -3.10 -9.65
N ASP A 168 -23.51 -3.03 -10.36
CA ASP A 168 -23.63 -3.53 -11.74
C ASP A 168 -22.75 -2.73 -12.69
N PHE A 169 -22.65 -1.41 -12.52
CA PHE A 169 -21.75 -0.57 -13.29
C PHE A 169 -20.29 -0.97 -13.10
N PHE A 170 -19.81 -1.01 -11.85
CA PHE A 170 -18.42 -1.38 -11.56
C PHE A 170 -18.13 -2.84 -11.91
N GLY A 171 -19.12 -3.72 -11.85
CA GLY A 171 -19.01 -5.13 -12.25
C GLY A 171 -18.67 -5.34 -13.73
N GLN A 172 -18.71 -4.30 -14.56
CA GLN A 172 -18.27 -4.37 -15.95
C GLN A 172 -16.73 -4.26 -16.07
N TYR A 173 -16.06 -3.77 -15.04
CA TYR A 173 -14.61 -3.58 -15.00
C TYR A 173 -13.93 -4.66 -14.16
N THR A 174 -12.69 -4.99 -14.51
CA THR A 174 -11.89 -5.96 -13.78
C THR A 174 -10.66 -5.29 -13.17
N VAL A 175 -10.51 -5.40 -11.85
CA VAL A 175 -9.27 -4.97 -11.14
C VAL A 175 -8.40 -6.21 -10.93
N GLN A 176 -7.14 -6.11 -11.36
CA GLN A 176 -6.16 -7.19 -11.19
C GLN A 176 -4.93 -6.70 -10.43
N VAL A 177 -4.41 -7.52 -9.52
CA VAL A 177 -3.18 -7.21 -8.79
C VAL A 177 -2.35 -8.46 -8.55
N GLY A 178 -1.05 -8.36 -8.81
CA GLY A 178 -0.06 -9.38 -8.44
C GLY A 178 0.50 -9.09 -7.06
N SER A 179 0.05 -9.82 -6.04
CA SER A 179 0.54 -9.61 -4.67
C SER A 179 0.18 -10.77 -3.74
N THR A 180 1.19 -11.38 -3.13
CA THR A 180 1.05 -12.43 -2.09
C THR A 180 0.81 -11.87 -0.69
N GLY A 181 0.90 -10.56 -0.54
CA GLY A 181 0.92 -9.86 0.75
C GLY A 181 -0.33 -9.03 1.05
N ASN A 182 -0.14 -8.09 1.95
CA ASN A 182 -1.21 -7.21 2.42
C ASN A 182 -1.70 -6.20 1.36
N LEU A 183 -0.91 -5.95 0.31
CA LEU A 183 -1.36 -5.14 -0.81
C LEU A 183 -2.48 -5.84 -1.59
N GLY A 184 -2.32 -7.15 -1.86
CA GLY A 184 -3.37 -7.96 -2.50
C GLY A 184 -4.65 -8.02 -1.67
N LEU A 185 -4.53 -8.13 -0.34
CA LEU A 185 -5.69 -8.05 0.56
C LEU A 185 -6.38 -6.68 0.46
N SER A 186 -5.61 -5.61 0.57
CA SER A 186 -6.13 -4.25 0.56
C SER A 186 -6.88 -3.92 -0.74
N ILE A 187 -6.23 -4.14 -1.89
CA ILE A 187 -6.84 -3.90 -3.21
C ILE A 187 -8.00 -4.88 -3.45
N GLY A 188 -7.81 -6.16 -3.15
CA GLY A 188 -8.83 -7.17 -3.39
C GLY A 188 -10.14 -6.90 -2.64
N ILE A 189 -10.04 -6.65 -1.33
CA ILE A 189 -11.22 -6.42 -0.48
C ILE A 189 -11.92 -5.10 -0.86
N SER A 190 -11.16 -4.01 -1.05
CA SER A 190 -11.77 -2.72 -1.39
C SER A 190 -12.40 -2.72 -2.78
N SER A 191 -11.75 -3.33 -3.78
CA SER A 191 -12.31 -3.43 -5.13
C SER A 191 -13.59 -4.26 -5.16
N ALA A 192 -13.65 -5.38 -4.43
CA ALA A 192 -14.85 -6.18 -4.30
C ALA A 192 -15.97 -5.40 -3.59
N ALA A 193 -15.64 -4.62 -2.55
CA ALA A 193 -16.60 -3.77 -1.86
C ALA A 193 -17.18 -2.67 -2.77
N VAL A 194 -16.37 -2.09 -3.67
CA VAL A 194 -16.89 -1.16 -4.70
C VAL A 194 -17.81 -1.85 -5.70
N GLY A 195 -17.54 -3.12 -6.04
CA GLY A 195 -18.34 -3.89 -6.99
C GLY A 195 -17.59 -4.34 -8.23
N PHE A 196 -16.29 -4.09 -8.32
CA PHE A 196 -15.45 -4.57 -9.42
C PHE A 196 -15.39 -6.11 -9.45
N ARG A 197 -15.17 -6.68 -10.63
CA ARG A 197 -14.62 -8.03 -10.74
C ARG A 197 -13.18 -7.99 -10.33
N VAL A 198 -12.74 -8.89 -9.45
CA VAL A 198 -11.41 -8.78 -8.85
C VAL A 198 -10.64 -10.08 -9.00
N LYS A 199 -9.39 -9.96 -9.49
CA LYS A 199 -8.42 -11.06 -9.54
C LYS A 199 -7.15 -10.69 -8.77
N VAL A 200 -6.75 -11.54 -7.83
CA VAL A 200 -5.49 -11.41 -7.11
C VAL A 200 -4.58 -12.57 -7.47
N HIS A 201 -3.47 -12.25 -8.11
CA HIS A 201 -2.45 -13.22 -8.51
C HIS A 201 -1.46 -13.41 -7.37
N MET A 202 -1.36 -14.63 -6.86
CA MET A 202 -0.54 -14.99 -5.69
C MET A 202 0.34 -16.18 -6.00
N SER A 203 1.51 -16.26 -5.35
CA SER A 203 2.28 -17.50 -5.34
C SER A 203 1.61 -18.55 -4.46
N ALA A 204 1.82 -19.82 -4.76
CA ALA A 204 1.20 -20.94 -4.06
C ALA A 204 1.59 -20.99 -2.56
N ASP A 205 2.79 -20.52 -2.21
CA ASP A 205 3.31 -20.42 -0.84
C ASP A 205 2.70 -19.28 -0.01
N ALA A 206 1.86 -18.43 -0.62
CA ALA A 206 1.14 -17.38 0.12
C ALA A 206 0.29 -17.99 1.24
N LYS A 207 0.22 -17.28 2.37
CA LYS A 207 -0.50 -17.75 3.56
C LYS A 207 -1.96 -18.08 3.24
N GLN A 208 -2.39 -19.31 3.56
CA GLN A 208 -3.72 -19.82 3.23
C GLN A 208 -4.85 -18.92 3.73
N TRP A 209 -4.73 -18.40 4.95
CA TRP A 209 -5.76 -17.51 5.52
C TRP A 209 -6.00 -16.24 4.67
N LYS A 210 -4.99 -15.74 3.95
CA LYS A 210 -5.14 -14.58 3.06
C LYS A 210 -5.95 -14.94 1.82
N LYS A 211 -5.67 -16.11 1.25
CA LYS A 211 -6.42 -16.64 0.10
C LYS A 211 -7.89 -16.86 0.47
N ASP A 212 -8.13 -17.43 1.64
CA ASP A 212 -9.49 -17.73 2.13
C ASP A 212 -10.25 -16.43 2.43
N LEU A 213 -9.59 -15.43 3.02
CA LEU A 213 -10.20 -14.13 3.26
C LEU A 213 -10.59 -13.44 1.94
N LEU A 214 -9.72 -13.43 0.94
CA LEU A 214 -10.04 -12.87 -0.37
C LEU A 214 -11.22 -13.60 -1.03
N ARG A 215 -11.20 -14.93 -1.05
CA ARG A 215 -12.31 -15.74 -1.59
C ARG A 215 -13.64 -15.49 -0.86
N SER A 216 -13.60 -15.32 0.45
CA SER A 216 -14.80 -15.00 1.25
C SER A 216 -15.41 -13.63 0.91
N LYS A 217 -14.63 -12.74 0.29
CA LYS A 217 -15.07 -11.43 -0.20
C LYS A 217 -15.45 -11.44 -1.69
N GLY A 218 -15.51 -12.62 -2.33
CA GLY A 218 -15.86 -12.76 -3.74
C GLY A 218 -14.70 -12.48 -4.72
N VAL A 219 -13.47 -12.43 -4.22
CA VAL A 219 -12.27 -12.21 -5.04
C VAL A 219 -11.79 -13.51 -5.64
N GLU A 220 -11.51 -13.53 -6.94
CA GLU A 220 -10.81 -14.62 -7.62
C GLU A 220 -9.33 -14.62 -7.23
N VAL A 221 -8.86 -15.69 -6.60
CA VAL A 221 -7.45 -15.90 -6.27
C VAL A 221 -6.84 -16.86 -7.27
N VAL A 222 -5.93 -16.33 -8.10
CA VAL A 222 -5.17 -17.11 -9.09
C VAL A 222 -3.82 -17.48 -8.49
N GLU A 223 -3.57 -18.77 -8.34
CA GLU A 223 -2.36 -19.29 -7.71
C GLU A 223 -1.33 -19.73 -8.74
N TYR A 224 -0.06 -19.49 -8.48
CA TYR A 224 1.06 -19.87 -9.32
C TYR A 224 2.06 -20.70 -8.49
N ASP A 225 2.49 -21.85 -9.02
CA ASP A 225 3.48 -22.73 -8.39
C ASP A 225 4.91 -22.14 -8.38
N ASP A 226 5.09 -21.00 -9.04
CA ASP A 226 6.33 -20.25 -9.10
C ASP A 226 6.35 -19.07 -8.10
N ASP A 227 7.45 -18.31 -8.14
CA ASP A 227 7.66 -17.18 -7.26
C ASP A 227 6.71 -15.98 -7.54
N TYR A 228 6.80 -15.00 -6.67
CA TYR A 228 6.05 -13.74 -6.77
C TYR A 228 6.25 -13.02 -8.12
N SER A 229 7.46 -13.10 -8.69
CA SER A 229 7.78 -12.37 -9.93
C SER A 229 6.95 -12.87 -11.11
N LYS A 230 6.67 -14.18 -11.17
CA LYS A 230 5.81 -14.77 -12.18
C LYS A 230 4.34 -14.37 -12.00
N ALA A 231 3.84 -14.36 -10.77
CA ALA A 231 2.48 -13.91 -10.48
C ALA A 231 2.28 -12.46 -10.94
N VAL A 232 3.25 -11.57 -10.69
CA VAL A 232 3.20 -10.17 -11.14
C VAL A 232 3.27 -10.05 -12.67
N ALA A 233 4.19 -10.79 -13.31
CA ALA A 233 4.36 -10.75 -14.76
C ALA A 233 3.09 -11.22 -15.48
N GLU A 234 2.49 -12.31 -15.01
CA GLU A 234 1.28 -12.87 -15.58
C GLU A 234 0.06 -11.96 -15.35
N GLY A 235 -0.07 -11.38 -14.16
CA GLY A 235 -1.09 -10.38 -13.87
C GLY A 235 -1.02 -9.19 -14.84
N ARG A 236 0.17 -8.66 -15.13
CA ARG A 236 0.38 -7.59 -16.11
C ARG A 236 0.02 -8.02 -17.53
N ARG A 237 0.41 -9.23 -17.92
CA ARG A 237 0.10 -9.77 -19.25
C ARG A 237 -1.40 -9.89 -19.47
N LEU A 238 -2.12 -10.42 -18.48
CA LEU A 238 -3.57 -10.59 -18.55
C LEU A 238 -4.30 -9.25 -18.53
N SER A 239 -3.85 -8.30 -17.72
CA SER A 239 -4.42 -6.94 -17.67
C SER A 239 -4.27 -6.20 -19.02
N ALA A 240 -3.19 -6.44 -19.76
CA ALA A 240 -3.00 -5.83 -21.08
C ALA A 240 -3.91 -6.44 -22.17
N GLN A 241 -4.53 -7.58 -21.91
CA GLN A 241 -5.42 -8.29 -22.85
C GLN A 241 -6.91 -8.09 -22.52
N ASP A 242 -7.24 -7.56 -21.36
CA ASP A 242 -8.60 -7.29 -20.89
C ASP A 242 -8.74 -5.75 -20.77
N PRO A 243 -9.28 -5.07 -21.78
CA PRO A 243 -9.36 -3.61 -21.85
C PRO A 243 -10.32 -2.99 -20.85
#